data_6de3f34cdbc122fbb82f154758f98a52
#
_entry.id   6de3f34cdbc122fbb82f154758f98a52
#
_cell.length_a   1.000
_cell.length_b   1.000
_cell.length_c   1.000
_cell.angle_alpha   90.00
_cell.angle_beta   90.00
_cell.angle_gamma   90.00
#
_symmetry.space_group_name_H-M   'P 1'
#
loop_
_entity.id
_entity.type
_entity.pdbx_description
1 polymer ?
#
loop_
_entity_poly.entity_id
_entity_poly.type
_entity_poly.pdbx_seq_one_letter_code
_entity_poly.pdbx_strand_id
1 'polypeptide(L)'
;ISVRMNYLPAKAAFASTLQNPQLGYVSRYALGRDYHKLLRQRLKKLGDQIQAYCGELNFRPFVDSAPVMERALAAKAGIGWVGKHSLILNREAGSWFFLGELLIDLPLPVDQPQEEQCGRCVACITTCPTGAIVAPYTVDARRCISYLTIELEGAIPEEFRPLLGNRIYGCDDCQQICPWNRFSQLTDEDD
;
A
#
# COMPACT_ATOMS: atom_id res chain seq x y z
N ILE A 1 -0.46 16.51 -6.80
CA ILE A 1 0.48 15.52 -7.38
C ILE A 1 0.45 14.29 -6.52
N SER A 2 0.16 13.12 -7.12
CA SER A 2 0.28 11.82 -6.44
C SER A 2 1.60 11.16 -6.82
N VAL A 3 2.25 10.52 -5.85
CA VAL A 3 3.51 9.78 -6.06
C VAL A 3 3.43 8.39 -5.46
N ARG A 4 4.30 7.49 -5.94
CA ARG A 4 4.54 6.18 -5.33
C ARG A 4 6.01 5.99 -4.98
N MET A 5 6.28 5.24 -3.92
CA MET A 5 7.62 4.85 -3.49
C MET A 5 7.65 3.35 -3.20
N ASN A 6 8.46 2.60 -3.92
CA ASN A 6 8.53 1.14 -3.76
C ASN A 6 9.11 0.77 -2.39
N TYR A 7 8.61 -0.33 -1.80
CA TYR A 7 9.11 -0.82 -0.50
C TYR A 7 9.45 -2.32 -0.48
N LEU A 8 9.29 -3.02 -1.60
CA LEU A 8 9.59 -4.46 -1.63
C LEU A 8 11.10 -4.68 -1.58
N PRO A 9 11.66 -5.29 -0.53
CA PRO A 9 13.10 -5.55 -0.43
C PRO A 9 13.52 -6.69 -1.36
N ALA A 10 14.79 -6.69 -1.78
CA ALA A 10 15.34 -7.72 -2.67
C ALA A 10 15.28 -9.14 -2.07
N LYS A 11 15.32 -9.26 -0.74
CA LYS A 11 15.25 -10.53 0.00
C LYS A 11 13.90 -10.71 0.71
N ALA A 12 12.82 -10.81 -0.06
CA ALA A 12 11.49 -11.05 0.50
C ALA A 12 11.21 -12.55 0.67
N ALA A 13 11.53 -13.10 1.84
CA ALA A 13 11.32 -14.50 2.19
C ALA A 13 9.89 -14.76 2.72
N PHE A 14 8.85 -14.52 1.91
CA PHE A 14 7.46 -14.64 2.34
C PHE A 14 7.10 -16.07 2.79
N ALA A 15 7.22 -17.03 1.89
CA ALA A 15 6.74 -18.40 2.11
C ALA A 15 7.49 -19.09 3.26
N SER A 16 8.82 -18.98 3.30
CA SER A 16 9.62 -19.59 4.36
C SER A 16 9.32 -19.03 5.74
N THR A 17 9.06 -17.73 5.85
CA THR A 17 8.67 -17.11 7.13
C THR A 17 7.26 -17.54 7.54
N LEU A 18 6.29 -17.54 6.64
CA LEU A 18 4.91 -17.95 6.95
C LEU A 18 4.79 -19.45 7.31
N GLN A 19 5.65 -20.29 6.77
CA GLN A 19 5.67 -21.72 7.06
C GLN A 19 6.44 -22.09 8.33
N ASN A 20 7.24 -21.19 8.89
CA ASN A 20 8.03 -21.45 10.08
C ASN A 20 7.32 -20.95 11.34
N PRO A 21 6.79 -21.85 12.20
CA PRO A 21 6.06 -21.45 13.41
C PRO A 21 6.94 -20.81 14.49
N GLN A 22 8.27 -20.86 14.35
CA GLN A 22 9.22 -20.21 15.25
C GLN A 22 9.52 -18.75 14.86
N LEU A 23 9.00 -18.28 13.73
CA LEU A 23 9.20 -16.92 13.24
C LEU A 23 7.88 -16.14 13.28
N GLY A 24 7.94 -14.88 13.71
CA GLY A 24 6.84 -13.92 13.52
C GLY A 24 6.89 -13.31 12.13
N TYR A 25 5.73 -13.24 11.47
CA TYR A 25 5.60 -12.56 10.18
C TYR A 25 5.22 -11.10 10.39
N VAL A 26 6.02 -10.20 9.84
CA VAL A 26 5.76 -8.76 9.76
C VAL A 26 5.53 -8.38 8.29
N SER A 27 4.49 -7.60 8.04
CA SER A 27 4.17 -7.09 6.70
C SER A 27 5.35 -6.28 6.14
N ARG A 28 5.61 -6.44 4.85
CA ARG A 28 6.81 -5.90 4.19
C ARG A 28 6.91 -4.38 4.26
N TYR A 29 5.79 -3.68 4.27
CA TYR A 29 5.78 -2.22 4.37
C TYR A 29 6.38 -1.71 5.70
N ALA A 30 6.38 -2.54 6.74
CA ALA A 30 6.81 -2.16 8.09
C ALA A 30 8.26 -2.58 8.41
N LEU A 31 8.99 -3.19 7.47
CA LEU A 31 10.34 -3.70 7.73
C LEU A 31 11.45 -2.66 7.57
N GLY A 32 11.20 -1.60 6.81
CA GLY A 32 12.20 -0.56 6.57
C GLY A 32 12.07 0.63 7.53
N ARG A 33 12.67 1.74 7.13
CA ARG A 33 12.55 3.01 7.85
C ARG A 33 11.12 3.53 7.87
N ASP A 34 10.80 4.38 8.83
CA ASP A 34 9.50 5.07 8.92
C ASP A 34 9.19 5.84 7.61
N TYR A 35 8.37 5.24 6.75
CA TYR A 35 8.02 5.78 5.45
C TYR A 35 7.26 7.11 5.53
N HIS A 36 6.52 7.35 6.62
CA HIS A 36 5.81 8.62 6.82
C HIS A 36 6.79 9.78 6.82
N LYS A 37 7.90 9.65 7.54
CA LYS A 37 8.94 10.68 7.61
C LYS A 37 9.72 10.78 6.31
N LEU A 38 10.13 9.63 5.78
CA LEU A 38 10.94 9.55 4.56
C LEU A 38 10.21 10.15 3.35
N LEU A 39 9.01 9.67 3.08
CA LEU A 39 8.24 10.12 1.92
C LEU A 39 7.78 11.57 2.08
N ARG A 40 7.39 11.98 3.29
CA ARG A 40 7.07 13.39 3.56
C ARG A 40 8.25 14.33 3.32
N GLN A 41 9.46 13.93 3.70
CA GLN A 41 10.68 14.73 3.43
C GLN A 41 10.95 14.81 1.91
N ARG A 42 10.76 13.72 1.17
CA ARG A 42 10.93 13.69 -0.29
C ARG A 42 9.90 14.58 -0.99
N LEU A 43 8.65 14.50 -0.57
CA LEU A 43 7.58 15.37 -1.09
C LEU A 43 7.84 16.85 -0.77
N LYS A 44 8.34 17.13 0.44
CA LYS A 44 8.75 18.51 0.78
C LYS A 44 9.87 19.00 -0.14
N LYS A 45 10.92 18.18 -0.33
CA LYS A 45 12.01 18.50 -1.25
C LYS A 45 11.52 18.73 -2.69
N LEU A 46 10.57 17.91 -3.16
CA LEU A 46 9.95 18.09 -4.47
C LEU A 46 9.21 19.43 -4.54
N GLY A 47 8.42 19.78 -3.51
CA GLY A 47 7.73 21.06 -3.43
C GLY A 47 8.70 22.25 -3.44
N ASP A 48 9.78 22.16 -2.66
CA ASP A 48 10.83 23.20 -2.62
C ASP A 48 11.51 23.37 -4.01
N GLN A 49 11.73 22.27 -4.74
CA GLN A 49 12.29 22.29 -6.11
C GLN A 49 11.31 22.92 -7.11
N ILE A 50 10.03 22.57 -7.04
CA ILE A 50 9.00 23.16 -7.89
C ILE A 50 8.91 24.65 -7.63
N GLN A 51 8.91 25.08 -6.36
CA GLN A 51 8.88 26.49 -5.96
C GLN A 51 10.11 27.24 -6.50
N ALA A 52 11.30 26.65 -6.41
CA ALA A 52 12.52 27.24 -6.96
C ALA A 52 12.46 27.43 -8.49
N TYR A 53 11.73 26.56 -9.19
CA TYR A 53 11.58 26.63 -10.65
C TYR A 53 10.46 27.57 -11.10
N CYS A 54 9.30 27.56 -10.40
CA CYS A 54 8.10 28.30 -10.81
C CYS A 54 7.94 29.67 -10.11
N GLY A 55 8.70 29.94 -9.04
CA GLY A 55 8.52 31.12 -8.19
C GLY A 55 7.56 30.86 -7.03
N GLU A 56 6.66 31.80 -6.73
CA GLU A 56 5.72 31.66 -5.63
C GLU A 56 4.81 30.44 -5.79
N LEU A 57 4.78 29.57 -4.79
CA LEU A 57 4.00 28.34 -4.75
C LEU A 57 3.65 28.01 -3.30
N ASN A 58 2.38 27.74 -3.03
CA ASN A 58 1.97 27.09 -1.79
C ASN A 58 1.86 25.60 -2.01
N PHE A 59 2.46 24.81 -1.13
CA PHE A 59 2.35 23.36 -1.19
C PHE A 59 2.26 22.72 0.18
N ARG A 60 1.65 21.55 0.23
CA ARG A 60 1.53 20.75 1.46
C ARG A 60 1.66 19.26 1.16
N PRO A 61 2.66 18.58 1.74
CA PRO A 61 2.83 17.14 1.61
C PRO A 61 1.96 16.36 2.59
N PHE A 62 1.39 15.24 2.12
CA PHE A 62 0.63 14.30 2.92
C PHE A 62 1.16 12.88 2.67
N VAL A 63 1.20 12.10 3.72
CA VAL A 63 1.53 10.67 3.68
C VAL A 63 0.74 10.01 4.79
N ASP A 64 -0.21 9.14 4.44
CA ASP A 64 -1.02 8.28 5.28
C ASP A 64 -1.76 9.00 6.43
N SER A 65 -1.07 9.52 7.41
CA SER A 65 -1.60 10.04 8.70
C SER A 65 -2.46 11.32 8.60
N ALA A 66 -3.04 11.63 7.45
CA ALA A 66 -3.92 12.78 7.24
C ALA A 66 -5.29 12.34 6.71
N PRO A 67 -6.35 13.14 6.90
CA PRO A 67 -7.68 12.84 6.35
C PRO A 67 -7.73 13.09 4.83
N VAL A 68 -6.81 12.46 4.10
CA VAL A 68 -6.69 12.54 2.64
C VAL A 68 -6.95 11.15 2.06
N MET A 69 -7.80 11.07 1.07
CA MET A 69 -8.13 9.80 0.40
C MET A 69 -7.08 9.47 -0.67
N GLU A 70 -5.83 9.20 -0.26
CA GLU A 70 -4.67 8.99 -1.13
C GLU A 70 -4.94 7.96 -2.23
N ARG A 71 -5.55 6.82 -1.88
CA ARG A 71 -5.88 5.78 -2.85
C ARG A 71 -6.81 6.29 -3.97
N ALA A 72 -7.81 7.10 -3.63
CA ALA A 72 -8.73 7.66 -4.63
C ALA A 72 -8.04 8.72 -5.50
N LEU A 73 -7.17 9.53 -4.89
CA LEU A 73 -6.36 10.52 -5.61
C LEU A 73 -5.37 9.85 -6.54
N ALA A 74 -4.62 8.84 -6.06
CA ALA A 74 -3.67 8.07 -6.86
C ALA A 74 -4.33 7.39 -8.08
N ALA A 75 -5.54 6.84 -7.91
CA ALA A 75 -6.29 6.26 -9.02
C ALA A 75 -6.69 7.32 -10.04
N LYS A 76 -7.19 8.48 -9.60
CA LYS A 76 -7.53 9.62 -10.48
C LYS A 76 -6.32 10.20 -11.18
N ALA A 77 -5.17 10.23 -10.50
CA ALA A 77 -3.91 10.73 -11.04
C ALA A 77 -3.18 9.72 -11.95
N GLY A 78 -3.81 8.60 -12.29
CA GLY A 78 -3.22 7.63 -13.20
C GLY A 78 -2.05 6.83 -12.65
N ILE A 79 -1.80 6.83 -11.32
CA ILE A 79 -0.77 5.97 -10.70
C ILE A 79 -1.10 4.49 -10.96
N GLY A 80 -2.39 4.14 -10.96
CA GLY A 80 -2.87 2.79 -11.20
C GLY A 80 -4.37 2.69 -11.02
N TRP A 81 -4.88 1.50 -10.90
CA TRP A 81 -6.30 1.23 -10.61
C TRP A 81 -6.48 0.60 -9.23
N VAL A 82 -7.66 0.72 -8.67
CA VAL A 82 -7.99 0.02 -7.41
C VAL A 82 -8.19 -1.45 -7.70
N GLY A 83 -7.38 -2.32 -7.10
CA GLY A 83 -7.55 -3.77 -7.19
C GLY A 83 -8.71 -4.30 -6.35
N LYS A 84 -9.16 -5.54 -6.60
CA LYS A 84 -10.23 -6.19 -5.82
C LYS A 84 -9.91 -6.33 -4.33
N HIS A 85 -8.64 -6.30 -3.96
CA HIS A 85 -8.14 -6.26 -2.57
C HIS A 85 -8.07 -4.84 -1.99
N SER A 86 -8.60 -3.85 -2.68
CA SER A 86 -8.65 -2.43 -2.32
C SER A 86 -7.32 -1.65 -2.34
N LEU A 87 -6.20 -2.25 -2.69
CA LEU A 87 -4.95 -1.52 -2.88
C LEU A 87 -4.83 -1.01 -4.33
N ILE A 88 -3.96 -0.01 -4.54
CA ILE A 88 -3.62 0.44 -5.90
C ILE A 88 -2.71 -0.60 -6.56
N LEU A 89 -3.03 -0.95 -7.78
CA LEU A 89 -2.24 -1.78 -8.68
C LEU A 89 -1.69 -0.92 -9.82
N ASN A 90 -0.42 -1.10 -10.12
CA ASN A 90 0.24 -0.46 -11.25
C ASN A 90 0.73 -1.54 -12.23
N ARG A 91 0.63 -1.25 -13.51
CA ARG A 91 0.95 -2.21 -14.58
C ARG A 91 2.43 -2.64 -14.58
N GLU A 92 3.32 -1.72 -14.18
CA GLU A 92 4.77 -1.88 -14.24
C GLU A 92 5.43 -2.12 -12.87
N ALA A 93 4.68 -1.91 -11.77
CA ALA A 93 5.23 -1.92 -10.42
C ALA A 93 4.44 -2.79 -9.42
N GLY A 94 3.35 -3.44 -9.84
CA GLY A 94 2.50 -4.21 -8.93
C GLY A 94 1.82 -3.31 -7.89
N SER A 95 1.87 -3.70 -6.61
CA SER A 95 1.26 -2.95 -5.51
C SER A 95 2.18 -2.72 -4.30
N TRP A 96 3.44 -3.11 -4.37
CA TRP A 96 4.41 -3.00 -3.28
C TRP A 96 5.02 -1.60 -3.20
N PHE A 97 4.18 -0.58 -3.02
CA PHE A 97 4.61 0.81 -2.90
C PHE A 97 3.71 1.60 -1.95
N PHE A 98 4.31 2.59 -1.30
CA PHE A 98 3.61 3.62 -0.56
C PHE A 98 3.05 4.67 -1.51
N LEU A 99 2.00 5.36 -1.05
CA LEU A 99 1.44 6.54 -1.70
C LEU A 99 1.84 7.79 -0.94
N GLY A 100 1.86 8.90 -1.65
CA GLY A 100 2.03 10.21 -1.06
C GLY A 100 1.44 11.28 -1.96
N GLU A 101 0.98 12.36 -1.34
CA GLU A 101 0.29 13.44 -2.03
C GLU A 101 0.97 14.78 -1.76
N LEU A 102 1.19 15.54 -2.81
CA LEU A 102 1.62 16.93 -2.71
C LEU A 102 0.51 17.80 -3.26
N LEU A 103 -0.23 18.45 -2.35
CA LEU A 103 -1.20 19.47 -2.74
C LEU A 103 -0.44 20.76 -3.06
N ILE A 104 -0.76 21.33 -4.21
CA ILE A 104 -0.13 22.58 -4.71
C ILE A 104 -1.18 23.48 -5.31
N ASP A 105 -0.92 24.77 -5.35
CA ASP A 105 -1.79 25.80 -5.97
C ASP A 105 -1.38 26.14 -7.42
N LEU A 106 -0.54 25.29 -8.03
CA LEU A 106 -0.15 25.43 -9.43
C LEU A 106 -1.13 24.70 -10.35
N PRO A 107 -1.68 25.34 -11.40
CA PRO A 107 -2.52 24.67 -12.38
C PRO A 107 -1.68 23.75 -13.26
N LEU A 108 -1.83 22.44 -13.05
CA LEU A 108 -1.17 21.39 -13.82
C LEU A 108 -2.16 20.71 -14.77
N PRO A 109 -1.72 20.20 -15.92
CA PRO A 109 -2.52 19.27 -16.71
C PRO A 109 -2.97 18.08 -15.88
N VAL A 110 -4.20 17.62 -16.07
CA VAL A 110 -4.78 16.50 -15.33
C VAL A 110 -4.50 15.21 -16.08
N ASP A 111 -3.87 14.26 -15.38
CA ASP A 111 -3.65 12.91 -15.90
C ASP A 111 -4.95 12.12 -16.02
N GLN A 112 -4.94 11.07 -16.84
CA GLN A 112 -6.10 10.20 -17.03
C GLN A 112 -6.01 8.98 -16.12
N PRO A 113 -7.11 8.56 -15.48
CA PRO A 113 -7.17 7.31 -14.72
C PRO A 113 -6.81 6.11 -15.59
N GLN A 114 -6.19 5.10 -14.98
CA GLN A 114 -5.94 3.82 -15.63
C GLN A 114 -7.20 2.93 -15.59
N GLU A 115 -7.41 2.16 -16.65
CA GLU A 115 -8.48 1.17 -16.69
C GLU A 115 -8.20 0.01 -15.72
N GLU A 116 -9.27 -0.52 -15.13
CA GLU A 116 -9.24 -1.67 -14.25
C GLU A 116 -8.82 -2.94 -15.01
N GLN A 117 -7.88 -3.71 -14.45
CA GLN A 117 -7.29 -4.89 -15.08
C GLN A 117 -7.42 -6.17 -14.25
N CYS A 118 -8.22 -6.18 -13.18
CA CYS A 118 -8.46 -7.40 -12.39
C CYS A 118 -9.30 -8.45 -13.14
N GLY A 119 -10.18 -8.01 -14.04
CA GLY A 119 -11.00 -8.89 -14.87
C GLY A 119 -11.75 -9.96 -14.05
N ARG A 120 -11.65 -11.24 -14.46
CA ARG A 120 -12.28 -12.37 -13.75
C ARG A 120 -11.45 -12.94 -12.60
N CYS A 121 -10.24 -12.43 -12.35
CA CYS A 121 -9.37 -12.93 -11.28
C CYS A 121 -10.00 -12.69 -9.89
N VAL A 122 -9.97 -13.71 -9.03
CA VAL A 122 -10.45 -13.66 -7.63
C VAL A 122 -9.41 -14.18 -6.63
N ALA A 123 -8.15 -14.31 -7.04
CA ALA A 123 -7.09 -14.91 -6.23
C ALA A 123 -6.95 -14.27 -4.84
N CYS A 124 -6.97 -12.95 -4.75
CA CYS A 124 -6.88 -12.24 -3.46
C CYS A 124 -8.10 -12.49 -2.55
N ILE A 125 -9.28 -12.70 -3.12
CA ILE A 125 -10.50 -12.98 -2.36
C ILE A 125 -10.42 -14.38 -1.75
N THR A 126 -10.04 -15.38 -2.57
CA THR A 126 -10.01 -16.79 -2.16
C THR A 126 -8.85 -17.11 -1.21
N THR A 127 -7.75 -16.35 -1.28
CA THR A 127 -6.58 -16.59 -0.42
C THR A 127 -6.67 -15.89 0.94
N CYS A 128 -7.59 -14.93 1.11
CA CYS A 128 -7.70 -14.18 2.36
C CYS A 128 -8.04 -15.11 3.54
N PRO A 129 -7.15 -15.26 4.55
CA PRO A 129 -7.34 -16.27 5.60
C PRO A 129 -8.62 -16.06 6.42
N THR A 130 -9.03 -14.82 6.61
CA THR A 130 -10.20 -14.42 7.40
C THR A 130 -11.43 -14.07 6.55
N GLY A 131 -11.32 -14.19 5.22
CA GLY A 131 -12.38 -13.77 4.30
C GLY A 131 -12.73 -12.28 4.43
N ALA A 132 -11.75 -11.44 4.72
CA ALA A 132 -11.96 -10.00 4.88
C ALA A 132 -12.35 -9.28 3.58
N ILE A 133 -11.96 -9.81 2.42
CA ILE A 133 -12.39 -9.28 1.11
C ILE A 133 -13.77 -9.90 0.81
N VAL A 134 -14.80 -9.25 1.28
CA VAL A 134 -16.19 -9.78 1.27
C VAL A 134 -16.86 -9.70 -0.10
N ALA A 135 -16.37 -8.83 -0.97
CA ALA A 135 -16.77 -8.72 -2.38
C ALA A 135 -15.61 -8.05 -3.15
N PRO A 136 -15.59 -8.11 -4.49
CA PRO A 136 -14.64 -7.32 -5.28
C PRO A 136 -14.65 -5.86 -4.85
N TYR A 137 -13.46 -5.31 -4.55
CA TYR A 137 -13.23 -3.91 -4.13
C TYR A 137 -13.76 -3.55 -2.73
N THR A 138 -14.31 -4.52 -1.99
CA THR A 138 -14.89 -4.29 -0.66
C THR A 138 -14.20 -5.14 0.39
N VAL A 139 -13.56 -4.48 1.35
CA VAL A 139 -12.89 -5.11 2.49
C VAL A 139 -13.64 -4.77 3.77
N ASP A 140 -14.03 -5.79 4.52
CA ASP A 140 -14.46 -5.62 5.92
C ASP A 140 -13.21 -5.55 6.81
N ALA A 141 -12.83 -4.35 7.22
CA ALA A 141 -11.64 -4.10 8.02
C ALA A 141 -11.65 -4.89 9.33
N ARG A 142 -12.83 -5.09 9.96
CA ARG A 142 -12.99 -5.82 11.22
C ARG A 142 -12.54 -7.29 11.13
N ARG A 143 -12.40 -7.82 9.91
CA ARG A 143 -11.93 -9.17 9.61
C ARG A 143 -10.50 -9.18 9.06
N CYS A 144 -9.98 -8.02 8.64
CA CYS A 144 -8.66 -7.92 8.02
C CYS A 144 -7.56 -8.10 9.06
N ILE A 145 -6.65 -9.05 8.84
CA ILE A 145 -5.50 -9.31 9.74
C ILE A 145 -4.66 -8.04 9.93
N SER A 146 -4.49 -7.23 8.88
CA SER A 146 -3.79 -5.95 8.99
C SER A 146 -4.45 -5.03 10.02
N TYR A 147 -5.76 -4.85 9.95
CA TYR A 147 -6.49 -4.07 10.95
C TYR A 147 -6.43 -4.69 12.35
N LEU A 148 -6.63 -6.01 12.44
CA LEU A 148 -6.65 -6.72 13.72
C LEU A 148 -5.31 -6.68 14.47
N THR A 149 -4.19 -6.54 13.75
CA THR A 149 -2.84 -6.56 14.34
C THR A 149 -2.20 -5.17 14.46
N ILE A 150 -2.81 -4.13 13.88
CA ILE A 150 -2.24 -2.77 13.86
C ILE A 150 -3.18 -1.77 14.53
N GLU A 151 -4.47 -1.76 14.14
CA GLU A 151 -5.40 -0.69 14.47
C GLU A 151 -6.40 -1.06 15.58
N LEU A 152 -6.61 -2.36 15.81
CA LEU A 152 -7.60 -2.82 16.79
C LEU A 152 -7.17 -2.48 18.21
N GLU A 153 -7.94 -1.67 18.89
CA GLU A 153 -7.81 -1.46 20.33
C GLU A 153 -8.46 -2.62 21.08
N GLY A 154 -7.66 -3.41 21.80
CA GLY A 154 -8.12 -4.53 22.61
C GLY A 154 -7.72 -5.90 22.06
N ALA A 155 -8.41 -6.95 22.53
CA ALA A 155 -8.08 -8.32 22.17
C ALA A 155 -8.68 -8.73 20.82
N ILE A 156 -7.88 -9.42 20.01
CA ILE A 156 -8.36 -10.01 18.75
C ILE A 156 -9.47 -11.04 19.06
N PRO A 157 -10.63 -11.00 18.38
CA PRO A 157 -11.70 -11.97 18.55
C PRO A 157 -11.21 -13.41 18.37
N GLU A 158 -11.74 -14.32 19.20
CA GLU A 158 -11.24 -15.70 19.29
C GLU A 158 -11.35 -16.45 17.96
N GLU A 159 -12.40 -16.22 17.19
CA GLU A 159 -12.62 -16.83 15.90
C GLU A 159 -11.53 -16.51 14.87
N PHE A 160 -10.84 -15.38 15.00
CA PHE A 160 -9.78 -14.98 14.05
C PHE A 160 -8.39 -15.45 14.49
N ARG A 161 -8.15 -15.75 15.78
CA ARG A 161 -6.81 -16.09 16.29
C ARG A 161 -6.16 -17.27 15.57
N PRO A 162 -6.84 -18.40 15.29
CA PRO A 162 -6.25 -19.50 14.54
C PRO A 162 -5.92 -19.13 13.08
N LEU A 163 -6.65 -18.18 12.51
CA LEU A 163 -6.51 -17.76 11.11
C LEU A 163 -5.33 -16.80 10.87
N LEU A 164 -4.83 -16.16 11.94
CA LEU A 164 -3.66 -15.29 11.85
C LEU A 164 -2.39 -16.08 11.57
N GLY A 165 -2.30 -17.34 12.04
CA GLY A 165 -1.07 -18.12 12.00
C GLY A 165 0.03 -17.38 12.77
N ASN A 166 1.19 -17.20 12.14
CA ASN A 166 2.33 -16.49 12.73
C ASN A 166 2.41 -14.98 12.33
N ARG A 167 1.35 -14.39 11.80
CA ARG A 167 1.29 -12.96 11.46
C ARG A 167 1.14 -12.15 12.73
N ILE A 168 2.18 -11.41 13.10
CA ILE A 168 2.24 -10.61 14.33
C ILE A 168 2.01 -9.12 14.08
N TYR A 169 2.23 -8.64 12.83
CA TYR A 169 2.02 -7.25 12.45
C TYR A 169 1.73 -7.15 10.96
N GLY A 170 0.52 -6.77 10.60
CA GLY A 170 0.07 -6.66 9.21
C GLY A 170 -0.13 -8.01 8.52
N CYS A 171 -0.45 -7.93 7.22
CA CYS A 171 -0.72 -9.08 6.37
C CYS A 171 -0.52 -8.72 4.91
N ASP A 172 0.16 -9.57 4.15
CA ASP A 172 0.46 -9.35 2.74
C ASP A 172 -0.17 -10.40 1.80
N ASP A 173 -1.00 -11.31 2.30
CA ASP A 173 -1.49 -12.47 1.52
C ASP A 173 -2.18 -12.07 0.22
N CYS A 174 -3.02 -11.05 0.25
CA CYS A 174 -3.72 -10.55 -0.93
C CYS A 174 -2.78 -9.91 -1.97
N GLN A 175 -1.64 -9.36 -1.53
CA GLN A 175 -0.59 -8.83 -2.42
C GLN A 175 0.29 -9.96 -2.96
N GLN A 176 0.69 -10.92 -2.10
CA GLN A 176 1.56 -12.03 -2.50
C GLN A 176 0.94 -12.88 -3.61
N ILE A 177 -0.36 -13.17 -3.53
CA ILE A 177 -1.05 -13.97 -4.54
C ILE A 177 -1.41 -13.20 -5.82
N CYS A 178 -1.35 -11.88 -5.79
CA CYS A 178 -1.79 -11.06 -6.91
C CYS A 178 -0.88 -11.23 -8.12
N PRO A 179 -1.41 -11.67 -9.29
CA PRO A 179 -0.59 -11.88 -10.49
C PRO A 179 0.13 -10.62 -10.98
N TRP A 180 -0.40 -9.44 -10.68
CA TRP A 180 0.23 -8.17 -11.05
C TRP A 180 1.52 -7.89 -10.27
N ASN A 181 1.71 -8.52 -9.11
CA ASN A 181 2.93 -8.36 -8.31
C ASN A 181 4.16 -9.11 -8.88
N ARG A 182 3.99 -9.88 -9.96
CA ARG A 182 5.13 -10.38 -10.75
C ARG A 182 5.90 -9.27 -11.47
N PHE A 183 5.28 -8.09 -11.63
CA PHE A 183 5.90 -6.89 -12.22
C PHE A 183 6.45 -5.93 -11.17
N SER A 184 6.41 -6.31 -9.89
CA SER A 184 6.87 -5.46 -8.80
C SER A 184 8.33 -5.08 -8.96
N GLN A 185 8.60 -3.81 -8.66
CA GLN A 185 9.94 -3.27 -8.61
C GLN A 185 10.45 -3.32 -7.18
N LEU A 186 11.69 -3.72 -7.02
CA LEU A 186 12.35 -3.72 -5.72
C LEU A 186 12.62 -2.28 -5.28
N THR A 187 12.76 -2.11 -3.97
CA THR A 187 13.23 -0.83 -3.44
C THR A 187 14.75 -0.74 -3.53
N ASP A 188 15.24 0.47 -3.82
CA ASP A 188 16.67 0.83 -3.75
C ASP A 188 17.02 1.43 -2.37
N GLU A 189 16.04 1.48 -1.43
CA GLU A 189 16.26 1.97 -0.09
C GLU A 189 17.01 0.93 0.72
N ASP A 190 18.23 1.27 1.12
CA ASP A 190 18.97 0.53 2.13
C ASP A 190 18.29 0.73 3.49
N ASP A 191 18.26 -0.34 4.32
CA ASP A 191 17.65 -0.40 5.64
C ASP A 191 18.24 0.61 6.65
#